data_4c12edf4522195164f06bd2dbf0612be
#
_entry.id   4c12edf4522195164f06bd2dbf0612be
#
_cell.length_a   1.000
_cell.length_b   1.000
_cell.length_c   1.000
_cell.angle_alpha   90.00
_cell.angle_beta   90.00
_cell.angle_gamma   90.00
#
_symmetry.space_group_name_H-M   'P 1'
#
loop_
_entity.id
_entity.type
_entity.pdbx_description
1 polymer ?
#
loop_
_entity_poly.entity_id
_entity_poly.type
_entity_poly.pdbx_seq_one_letter_code
_entity_poly.pdbx_strand_id
1 'polypeptide(L)'
;MCGTDEYGTATETKALEEGVTPRELCDKYNKIHADIYEWFEIGFDIFGRTSTRQQKEITQDIFRRLYENDFLIERASQQPYCEKHKSFLADRYIEGTCPKCGYEDARGDQCDKCGSVDYGPLDLKNARCKIDPDETPVVRETRHIHIRLDRLQPEIEKWFTQASDKGAWSNNGKVITESWLKQGLRDRGITRDLRWGTPIPLDVFSDDTDKEIYKDKVFYVWFDACIGYVSITANYTADWEKWWRDPDNVKLYQFMGKDNVPFHSVIFPGSQIGTREPWTMLHHLSTTEYLNYENGKFSKSRGVGVFGNNAKDTGIPPDVWRYYLLKHRPETADTQFEWRDFIAQNNSELLAKLGNFVNRIIKLVNSKIYNSIIPDYTAMHSDPVFVEAKKEINQHLTRYLKSMEAVNLRDGLQDAMDLVQAGNNFIQSHKLDNKLAANEPEKAATVTGIAINIIHLCASIFEPYLPATSKSILEQLEAPFLPIPEHWSGEDIKPGHQIGKAKYLFTQIDPKREDEWREMYGGTQAERLKKEEASAKKAAQKAAAKAKKAESKGKKLGEQGVEATATQGAKPADPNKEPVDAVTDGVQQVMLPSS
;
A
#
# COMPACT_ATOMS: atom_id res chain seq x y z
N MET A 1 -2.75 -12.30 -8.94
CA MET A 1 -3.63 -12.94 -7.94
C MET A 1 -3.67 -12.14 -6.65
N CYS A 2 -4.74 -12.29 -5.86
CA CYS A 2 -4.91 -11.80 -4.50
C CYS A 2 -5.82 -12.78 -3.74
N GLY A 3 -5.93 -12.65 -2.41
CA GLY A 3 -6.86 -13.47 -1.65
C GLY A 3 -6.91 -13.07 -0.18
N THR A 4 -7.85 -13.67 0.55
CA THR A 4 -7.98 -13.51 2.00
C THR A 4 -7.15 -14.55 2.73
N ASP A 5 -6.34 -14.08 3.68
CA ASP A 5 -5.73 -14.92 4.71
C ASP A 5 -6.74 -15.10 5.83
N GLU A 6 -7.15 -16.36 6.06
CA GLU A 6 -8.36 -16.66 6.83
C GLU A 6 -8.09 -17.39 8.15
N TYR A 7 -6.87 -17.85 8.37
CA TYR A 7 -6.51 -18.58 9.58
C TYR A 7 -6.04 -17.66 10.71
N GLY A 8 -5.86 -18.24 11.88
CA GLY A 8 -5.26 -17.57 13.03
C GLY A 8 -6.24 -17.09 14.11
N THR A 9 -5.66 -16.68 15.24
CA THR A 9 -6.37 -16.33 16.47
C THR A 9 -7.37 -15.19 16.30
N ALA A 10 -7.05 -14.20 15.43
CA ALA A 10 -7.94 -13.07 15.20
C ALA A 10 -9.28 -13.48 14.59
N THR A 11 -9.27 -14.47 13.68
CA THR A 11 -10.48 -15.02 13.07
C THR A 11 -11.31 -15.80 14.07
N GLU A 12 -10.69 -16.67 14.87
CA GLU A 12 -11.41 -17.44 15.89
C GLU A 12 -12.05 -16.54 16.94
N THR A 13 -11.31 -15.59 17.51
CA THR A 13 -11.83 -14.66 18.52
C THR A 13 -12.96 -13.81 17.97
N LYS A 14 -12.83 -13.32 16.76
CA LYS A 14 -13.89 -12.51 16.14
C LYS A 14 -15.14 -13.31 15.83
N ALA A 15 -15.00 -14.56 15.41
CA ALA A 15 -16.11 -15.47 15.20
C ALA A 15 -16.89 -15.74 16.51
N LEU A 16 -16.16 -15.95 17.62
CA LEU A 16 -16.77 -16.09 18.95
C LEU A 16 -17.50 -14.81 19.37
N GLU A 17 -16.91 -13.64 19.18
CA GLU A 17 -17.56 -12.36 19.49
C GLU A 17 -18.85 -12.14 18.70
N GLU A 18 -18.88 -12.57 17.43
CA GLU A 18 -20.07 -12.45 16.57
C GLU A 18 -21.05 -13.63 16.71
N GLY A 19 -20.71 -14.67 17.47
CA GLY A 19 -21.55 -15.85 17.67
C GLY A 19 -21.72 -16.73 16.42
N VAL A 20 -20.72 -16.72 15.52
CA VAL A 20 -20.70 -17.48 14.27
C VAL A 20 -19.51 -18.42 14.22
N THR A 21 -19.50 -19.34 13.27
CA THR A 21 -18.31 -20.17 13.01
C THR A 21 -17.20 -19.36 12.31
N PRO A 22 -15.91 -19.73 12.48
CA PRO A 22 -14.82 -19.10 11.73
C PRO A 22 -15.04 -19.15 10.21
N ARG A 23 -15.64 -20.22 9.68
CA ARG A 23 -15.98 -20.34 8.25
C ARG A 23 -16.99 -19.28 7.81
N GLU A 24 -18.09 -19.14 8.54
CA GLU A 24 -19.11 -18.14 8.22
C GLU A 24 -18.55 -16.72 8.31
N LEU A 25 -17.68 -16.45 9.30
CA LEU A 25 -16.99 -15.15 9.39
C LEU A 25 -16.11 -14.90 8.17
N CYS A 26 -15.31 -15.89 7.77
CA CYS A 26 -14.44 -15.78 6.60
C CYS A 26 -15.24 -15.59 5.32
N ASP A 27 -16.34 -16.31 5.13
CA ASP A 27 -17.23 -16.18 3.96
C ASP A 27 -17.81 -14.75 3.87
N LYS A 28 -18.25 -14.22 5.01
CA LYS A 28 -18.75 -12.83 5.10
C LYS A 28 -17.68 -11.81 4.68
N TYR A 29 -16.49 -11.89 5.25
CA TYR A 29 -15.45 -10.89 4.99
C TYR A 29 -14.79 -11.07 3.62
N ASN A 30 -14.61 -12.30 3.14
CA ASN A 30 -14.13 -12.56 1.79
C ASN A 30 -15.04 -11.90 0.74
N LYS A 31 -16.38 -12.06 0.91
CA LYS A 31 -17.35 -11.40 0.03
C LYS A 31 -17.25 -9.87 0.09
N ILE A 32 -17.14 -9.28 1.29
CA ILE A 32 -16.99 -7.82 1.43
C ILE A 32 -15.75 -7.33 0.70
N HIS A 33 -14.62 -8.03 0.84
CA HIS A 33 -13.38 -7.66 0.14
C HIS A 33 -13.53 -7.80 -1.38
N ALA A 34 -14.12 -8.89 -1.85
CA ALA A 34 -14.37 -9.09 -3.29
C ALA A 34 -15.24 -7.97 -3.87
N ASP A 35 -16.36 -7.63 -3.19
CA ASP A 35 -17.28 -6.58 -3.62
C ASP A 35 -16.58 -5.19 -3.66
N ILE A 36 -15.66 -4.91 -2.73
CA ILE A 36 -14.86 -3.68 -2.73
C ILE A 36 -13.88 -3.67 -3.90
N TYR A 37 -13.16 -4.74 -4.14
CA TYR A 37 -12.19 -4.82 -5.23
C TYR A 37 -12.86 -4.77 -6.61
N GLU A 38 -14.02 -5.39 -6.76
CA GLU A 38 -14.84 -5.26 -7.96
C GLU A 38 -15.26 -3.80 -8.19
N TRP A 39 -15.73 -3.12 -7.14
CA TRP A 39 -16.09 -1.71 -7.26
C TRP A 39 -14.92 -0.80 -7.61
N PHE A 40 -13.72 -1.10 -7.10
CA PHE A 40 -12.49 -0.40 -7.48
C PHE A 40 -11.97 -0.78 -8.87
N GLU A 41 -12.65 -1.67 -9.58
CA GLU A 41 -12.23 -2.19 -10.89
C GLU A 41 -10.82 -2.79 -10.87
N ILE A 42 -10.49 -3.55 -9.80
CA ILE A 42 -9.22 -4.25 -9.69
C ILE A 42 -9.34 -5.60 -10.37
N GLY A 43 -8.63 -5.77 -11.49
CA GLY A 43 -8.60 -7.02 -12.25
C GLY A 43 -7.60 -8.02 -11.66
N PHE A 44 -8.09 -9.10 -11.06
CA PHE A 44 -7.30 -10.27 -10.69
C PHE A 44 -7.64 -11.43 -11.62
N ASP A 45 -6.65 -12.26 -11.98
CA ASP A 45 -6.95 -13.57 -12.61
C ASP A 45 -7.73 -14.45 -11.64
N ILE A 46 -7.41 -14.36 -10.35
CA ILE A 46 -8.16 -14.96 -9.26
C ILE A 46 -8.07 -14.12 -7.99
N PHE A 47 -9.22 -13.90 -7.35
CA PHE A 47 -9.33 -13.51 -5.93
C PHE A 47 -9.69 -14.74 -5.12
N GLY A 48 -8.70 -15.30 -4.40
CA GLY A 48 -8.82 -16.57 -3.71
C GLY A 48 -8.87 -16.45 -2.19
N ARG A 49 -8.55 -17.56 -1.51
CA ARG A 49 -8.56 -17.65 -0.05
C ARG A 49 -7.65 -18.76 0.43
N THR A 50 -7.17 -18.69 1.67
CA THR A 50 -6.26 -19.71 2.23
C THR A 50 -7.00 -20.92 2.81
N SER A 51 -8.26 -20.81 3.23
CA SER A 51 -9.00 -21.91 3.87
C SER A 51 -9.52 -22.94 2.86
N THR A 52 -8.61 -23.55 2.08
CA THR A 52 -8.90 -24.51 1.01
C THR A 52 -8.17 -25.83 1.19
N ARG A 53 -8.61 -26.84 0.42
CA ARG A 53 -7.93 -28.14 0.38
C ARG A 53 -6.50 -28.02 -0.13
N GLN A 54 -6.27 -27.24 -1.17
CA GLN A 54 -4.96 -27.00 -1.76
C GLN A 54 -3.98 -26.37 -0.76
N GLN A 55 -4.48 -25.41 0.04
CA GLN A 55 -3.67 -24.84 1.13
C GLN A 55 -3.20 -25.92 2.10
N LYS A 56 -4.11 -26.79 2.54
CA LYS A 56 -3.77 -27.91 3.44
C LYS A 56 -2.70 -28.82 2.82
N GLU A 57 -2.92 -29.26 1.58
CA GLU A 57 -2.04 -30.22 0.91
C GLU A 57 -0.63 -29.63 0.71
N ILE A 58 -0.51 -28.40 0.22
CA ILE A 58 0.78 -27.75 -0.06
C ILE A 58 1.51 -27.40 1.24
N THR A 59 0.80 -26.86 2.25
CA THR A 59 1.41 -26.55 3.55
C THR A 59 1.95 -27.81 4.22
N GLN A 60 1.20 -28.90 4.19
CA GLN A 60 1.63 -30.18 4.74
C GLN A 60 2.81 -30.80 3.96
N ASP A 61 2.87 -30.61 2.64
CA ASP A 61 4.01 -31.07 1.83
C ASP A 61 5.29 -30.29 2.20
N ILE A 62 5.21 -28.95 2.25
CA ILE A 62 6.33 -28.11 2.70
C ILE A 62 6.81 -28.53 4.09
N PHE A 63 5.88 -28.76 5.03
CA PHE A 63 6.23 -29.19 6.37
C PHE A 63 6.95 -30.55 6.37
N ARG A 64 6.47 -31.58 5.63
CA ARG A 64 7.11 -32.89 5.53
C ARG A 64 8.55 -32.76 5.05
N ARG A 65 8.78 -31.94 4.02
CA ARG A 65 10.12 -31.72 3.50
C ARG A 65 11.05 -31.00 4.48
N LEU A 66 10.52 -30.02 5.21
CA LEU A 66 11.29 -29.37 6.29
C LEU A 66 11.65 -30.36 7.40
N TYR A 67 10.74 -31.30 7.73
CA TYR A 67 10.96 -32.34 8.70
C TYR A 67 12.03 -33.34 8.22
N GLU A 68 11.92 -33.84 7.01
CA GLU A 68 12.88 -34.75 6.36
C GLU A 68 14.27 -34.14 6.26
N ASN A 69 14.38 -32.83 6.03
CA ASN A 69 15.65 -32.10 5.89
C ASN A 69 16.21 -31.57 7.21
N ASP A 70 15.66 -31.96 8.37
CA ASP A 70 16.13 -31.58 9.72
C ASP A 70 16.12 -30.05 9.98
N PHE A 71 15.13 -29.33 9.44
CA PHE A 71 14.91 -27.91 9.70
C PHE A 71 13.80 -27.62 10.70
N LEU A 72 13.30 -28.65 11.37
CA LEU A 72 12.31 -28.50 12.42
C LEU A 72 12.88 -28.94 13.77
N ILE A 73 12.40 -28.30 14.84
CA ILE A 73 12.76 -28.65 16.22
C ILE A 73 11.52 -28.49 17.12
N GLU A 74 11.38 -29.37 18.09
CA GLU A 74 10.35 -29.25 19.12
C GLU A 74 10.83 -28.38 20.27
N ARG A 75 9.93 -27.54 20.81
CA ARG A 75 10.13 -26.75 22.01
C ARG A 75 8.93 -26.89 22.94
N ALA A 76 9.20 -27.10 24.21
CA ALA A 76 8.19 -27.01 25.25
C ALA A 76 8.10 -25.56 25.79
N SER A 77 6.91 -25.10 26.05
CA SER A 77 6.65 -23.78 26.62
C SER A 77 5.50 -23.84 27.64
N GLN A 78 5.54 -22.96 28.62
CA GLN A 78 4.45 -22.77 29.56
C GLN A 78 3.42 -21.81 28.94
N GLN A 79 2.13 -22.18 29.01
CA GLN A 79 1.03 -21.39 28.45
C GLN A 79 -0.16 -21.38 29.40
N PRO A 80 -0.97 -20.30 29.43
CA PRO A 80 -2.21 -20.29 30.18
C PRO A 80 -3.21 -21.30 29.57
N TYR A 81 -3.87 -22.05 30.42
CA TYR A 81 -4.86 -23.04 30.05
C TYR A 81 -6.16 -22.84 30.83
N CYS A 82 -7.28 -22.86 30.14
CA CYS A 82 -8.61 -22.81 30.75
C CYS A 82 -9.15 -24.22 30.97
N GLU A 83 -9.35 -24.59 32.24
CA GLU A 83 -9.87 -25.92 32.61
C GLU A 83 -11.31 -26.15 32.14
N LYS A 84 -12.13 -25.11 32.17
CA LYS A 84 -13.53 -25.14 31.73
C LYS A 84 -13.67 -25.37 30.23
N HIS A 85 -12.90 -24.63 29.44
CA HIS A 85 -12.93 -24.75 27.98
C HIS A 85 -12.01 -25.83 27.44
N LYS A 86 -11.20 -26.47 28.31
CA LYS A 86 -10.18 -27.47 27.95
C LYS A 86 -9.31 -27.02 26.78
N SER A 87 -8.84 -25.76 26.84
CA SER A 87 -8.06 -25.16 25.77
C SER A 87 -6.97 -24.24 26.32
N PHE A 88 -5.85 -24.16 25.61
CA PHE A 88 -4.84 -23.13 25.84
C PHE A 88 -5.40 -21.77 25.43
N LEU A 89 -5.05 -20.74 26.21
CA LEU A 89 -5.46 -19.37 25.95
C LEU A 89 -4.34 -18.62 25.24
N ALA A 90 -4.34 -18.72 23.91
CA ALA A 90 -3.41 -17.94 23.11
C ALA A 90 -3.74 -16.43 23.20
N ASP A 91 -2.76 -15.63 23.08
CA ASP A 91 -2.66 -14.17 23.13
C ASP A 91 -3.95 -13.34 23.36
N ARG A 92 -4.97 -13.54 22.53
CA ARG A 92 -6.23 -12.77 22.57
C ARG A 92 -7.37 -13.46 23.32
N TYR A 93 -7.14 -14.68 23.79
CA TYR A 93 -8.07 -15.42 24.63
C TYR A 93 -7.86 -15.18 26.13
N ILE A 94 -6.79 -14.42 26.48
CA ILE A 94 -6.48 -14.05 27.84
C ILE A 94 -6.44 -12.54 27.99
N GLU A 95 -7.01 -12.05 29.06
CA GLU A 95 -6.98 -10.65 29.47
C GLU A 95 -6.55 -10.53 30.93
N GLY A 96 -6.04 -9.36 31.30
CA GLY A 96 -5.63 -9.11 32.67
C GLY A 96 -5.02 -7.73 32.85
N THR A 97 -4.45 -7.50 34.02
CA THR A 97 -3.83 -6.21 34.34
C THR A 97 -2.44 -6.11 33.73
N CYS A 98 -2.22 -5.08 32.92
CA CYS A 98 -0.94 -4.79 32.29
C CYS A 98 0.18 -4.67 33.34
N PRO A 99 1.29 -5.41 33.21
CA PRO A 99 2.38 -5.36 34.17
C PRO A 99 3.10 -3.99 34.20
N LYS A 100 3.00 -3.21 33.10
CA LYS A 100 3.68 -1.91 32.96
C LYS A 100 2.84 -0.71 33.38
N CYS A 101 1.58 -0.63 32.96
CA CYS A 101 0.76 0.57 33.21
C CYS A 101 -0.46 0.35 34.13
N GLY A 102 -0.71 -0.88 34.56
CA GLY A 102 -1.84 -1.21 35.43
C GLY A 102 -3.22 -1.15 34.77
N TYR A 103 -3.30 -1.13 33.44
CA TYR A 103 -4.57 -1.22 32.72
C TYR A 103 -5.18 -2.62 32.89
N GLU A 104 -6.43 -2.70 33.30
CA GLU A 104 -7.07 -3.96 33.74
C GLU A 104 -7.53 -4.87 32.61
N ASP A 105 -7.66 -4.34 31.37
CA ASP A 105 -8.12 -5.09 30.20
C ASP A 105 -7.02 -5.24 29.14
N ALA A 106 -5.77 -5.41 29.58
CA ALA A 106 -4.65 -5.69 28.69
C ALA A 106 -4.74 -7.13 28.16
N ARG A 107 -4.39 -7.31 26.89
CA ARG A 107 -4.34 -8.62 26.23
C ARG A 107 -3.03 -9.33 26.52
N GLY A 108 -2.98 -10.62 26.22
CA GLY A 108 -1.78 -11.43 26.46
C GLY A 108 -0.57 -11.02 25.61
N ASP A 109 -0.78 -10.36 24.49
CA ASP A 109 0.25 -9.95 23.52
C ASP A 109 0.54 -8.43 23.50
N GLN A 110 -0.41 -7.62 24.00
CA GLN A 110 -0.26 -6.16 23.96
C GLN A 110 -1.19 -5.44 24.94
N CYS A 111 -0.82 -4.24 25.33
CA CYS A 111 -1.69 -3.35 26.09
C CYS A 111 -2.26 -2.24 25.22
N ASP A 112 -3.58 -2.22 25.03
CA ASP A 112 -4.25 -1.21 24.19
C ASP A 112 -4.11 0.22 24.74
N LYS A 113 -3.82 0.37 26.07
CA LYS A 113 -3.67 1.69 26.73
C LYS A 113 -2.27 2.27 26.54
N CYS A 114 -1.21 1.51 26.84
CA CYS A 114 0.17 2.02 26.79
C CYS A 114 0.94 1.56 25.54
N GLY A 115 0.36 0.69 24.72
CA GLY A 115 0.99 0.18 23.49
C GLY A 115 2.15 -0.79 23.74
N SER A 116 2.37 -1.22 25.00
CA SER A 116 3.45 -2.16 25.31
C SER A 116 3.17 -3.54 24.73
N VAL A 117 4.19 -4.12 24.11
CA VAL A 117 4.23 -5.50 23.56
C VAL A 117 5.36 -6.34 24.17
N ASP A 118 6.06 -5.80 25.19
CA ASP A 118 7.21 -6.43 25.84
C ASP A 118 6.79 -7.30 27.04
N TYR A 119 5.71 -8.03 26.95
CA TYR A 119 5.26 -9.00 27.93
C TYR A 119 4.45 -10.10 27.22
N GLY A 120 4.36 -11.27 27.85
CA GLY A 120 3.57 -12.40 27.37
C GLY A 120 2.31 -12.65 28.21
N PRO A 121 1.49 -13.63 27.81
CA PRO A 121 0.27 -13.99 28.52
C PRO A 121 0.47 -14.33 30.00
N LEU A 122 1.62 -14.88 30.38
CA LEU A 122 1.97 -15.25 31.75
C LEU A 122 2.40 -14.06 32.63
N ASP A 123 2.73 -12.92 32.01
CA ASP A 123 3.14 -11.71 32.74
C ASP A 123 1.94 -10.85 33.16
N LEU A 124 0.75 -11.13 32.65
CA LEU A 124 -0.48 -10.45 33.05
C LEU A 124 -0.79 -10.70 34.53
N LYS A 125 -1.09 -9.62 35.26
CA LYS A 125 -1.62 -9.74 36.61
C LYS A 125 -3.13 -9.93 36.56
N ASN A 126 -3.66 -10.75 37.49
CA ASN A 126 -5.10 -11.07 37.53
C ASN A 126 -5.61 -11.57 36.15
N ALA A 127 -4.82 -12.45 35.54
CA ALA A 127 -5.17 -13.02 34.24
C ALA A 127 -6.49 -13.79 34.31
N ARG A 128 -7.35 -13.59 33.33
CA ARG A 128 -8.66 -14.23 33.20
C ARG A 128 -8.91 -14.70 31.76
N CYS A 129 -9.74 -15.71 31.63
CA CYS A 129 -10.20 -16.15 30.32
C CYS A 129 -11.14 -15.09 29.72
N LYS A 130 -10.89 -14.67 28.47
CA LYS A 130 -11.75 -13.70 27.80
C LYS A 130 -13.15 -14.23 27.50
N ILE A 131 -13.27 -15.55 27.27
CA ILE A 131 -14.57 -16.19 26.96
C ILE A 131 -15.44 -16.26 28.23
N ASP A 132 -14.79 -16.48 29.38
CA ASP A 132 -15.45 -16.55 30.68
C ASP A 132 -14.58 -15.83 31.71
N PRO A 133 -14.85 -14.54 31.97
CA PRO A 133 -14.00 -13.71 32.85
C PRO A 133 -13.92 -14.19 34.30
N ASP A 134 -14.84 -15.06 34.72
CA ASP A 134 -14.82 -15.61 36.09
C ASP A 134 -13.82 -16.79 36.22
N GLU A 135 -13.31 -17.30 35.09
CA GLU A 135 -12.36 -18.40 35.06
C GLU A 135 -10.92 -17.91 35.11
N THR A 136 -10.18 -18.36 36.12
CA THR A 136 -8.74 -18.08 36.26
C THR A 136 -7.95 -19.17 35.54
N PRO A 137 -7.12 -18.83 34.54
CA PRO A 137 -6.31 -19.80 33.83
C PRO A 137 -5.24 -20.43 34.72
N VAL A 138 -4.97 -21.73 34.48
CA VAL A 138 -3.83 -22.42 35.08
C VAL A 138 -2.67 -22.46 34.09
N VAL A 139 -1.44 -22.58 34.58
CA VAL A 139 -0.26 -22.70 33.71
C VAL A 139 -0.05 -24.19 33.40
N ARG A 140 0.02 -24.50 32.11
CA ARG A 140 0.34 -25.86 31.61
C ARG A 140 1.45 -25.82 30.59
N GLU A 141 2.21 -26.90 30.51
CA GLU A 141 3.19 -27.08 29.45
C GLU A 141 2.50 -27.53 28.16
N THR A 142 2.92 -26.95 27.05
CA THR A 142 2.58 -27.39 25.70
C THR A 142 3.83 -27.47 24.84
N ARG A 143 3.81 -28.34 23.81
CA ARG A 143 4.92 -28.52 22.87
C ARG A 143 4.55 -27.97 21.52
N HIS A 144 5.48 -27.24 20.92
CA HIS A 144 5.31 -26.68 19.59
C HIS A 144 6.51 -26.99 18.70
N ILE A 145 6.23 -27.14 17.41
CA ILE A 145 7.26 -27.31 16.40
C ILE A 145 7.71 -25.94 15.92
N HIS A 146 9.01 -25.76 15.81
CA HIS A 146 9.66 -24.54 15.37
C HIS A 146 10.46 -24.81 14.09
N ILE A 147 10.40 -23.88 13.12
CA ILE A 147 11.31 -23.88 11.99
C ILE A 147 12.67 -23.26 12.40
N ARG A 148 13.75 -23.92 12.03
CA ARG A 148 15.12 -23.52 12.36
C ARG A 148 15.66 -22.47 11.41
N LEU A 149 15.12 -21.25 11.52
CA LEU A 149 15.60 -20.11 10.73
C LEU A 149 17.06 -19.75 11.04
N ASP A 150 17.53 -20.07 12.26
CA ASP A 150 18.93 -19.94 12.67
C ASP A 150 19.87 -20.74 11.75
N ARG A 151 19.48 -21.97 11.39
CA ARG A 151 20.25 -22.82 10.47
C ARG A 151 20.11 -22.40 9.00
N LEU A 152 18.98 -21.84 8.64
CA LEU A 152 18.68 -21.40 7.27
C LEU A 152 19.22 -19.99 6.97
N GLN A 153 19.60 -19.22 7.98
CA GLN A 153 20.03 -17.83 7.82
C GLN A 153 21.13 -17.63 6.75
N PRO A 154 22.23 -18.41 6.70
CA PRO A 154 23.26 -18.17 5.70
C PRO A 154 22.76 -18.29 4.26
N GLU A 155 21.80 -19.19 4.02
CA GLU A 155 21.22 -19.39 2.69
C GLU A 155 20.19 -18.30 2.36
N ILE A 156 19.41 -17.88 3.35
CA ILE A 156 18.47 -16.74 3.23
C ILE A 156 19.25 -15.46 2.92
N GLU A 157 20.35 -15.17 3.61
CA GLU A 157 21.20 -14.01 3.35
C GLU A 157 21.80 -14.01 1.94
N LYS A 158 22.30 -15.16 1.52
CA LYS A 158 22.84 -15.32 0.16
C LYS A 158 21.77 -15.07 -0.90
N TRP A 159 20.59 -15.66 -0.73
CA TRP A 159 19.46 -15.45 -1.63
C TRP A 159 19.00 -13.99 -1.63
N PHE A 160 18.79 -13.41 -0.45
CA PHE A 160 18.33 -12.03 -0.28
C PHE A 160 19.25 -11.03 -0.97
N THR A 161 20.56 -11.16 -0.78
CA THR A 161 21.55 -10.27 -1.40
C THR A 161 21.42 -10.27 -2.93
N GLN A 162 21.21 -11.44 -3.53
CA GLN A 162 21.07 -11.56 -4.98
C GLN A 162 19.70 -11.08 -5.47
N ALA A 163 18.62 -11.49 -4.80
CA ALA A 163 17.26 -11.20 -5.20
C ALA A 163 16.92 -9.71 -5.04
N SER A 164 17.33 -9.11 -3.93
CA SER A 164 17.01 -7.70 -3.64
C SER A 164 17.71 -6.72 -4.58
N ASP A 165 18.89 -7.08 -5.08
CA ASP A 165 19.63 -6.27 -6.05
C ASP A 165 19.08 -6.46 -7.47
N LYS A 166 19.01 -7.71 -7.94
CA LYS A 166 18.47 -8.03 -9.28
C LYS A 166 17.02 -7.60 -9.47
N GLY A 167 16.20 -7.73 -8.42
CA GLY A 167 14.79 -7.40 -8.44
C GLY A 167 14.48 -5.96 -8.10
N ALA A 168 15.46 -5.13 -7.80
CA ALA A 168 15.32 -3.72 -7.42
C ALA A 168 14.23 -3.51 -6.33
N TRP A 169 14.36 -4.25 -5.22
CA TRP A 169 13.39 -4.15 -4.11
C TRP A 169 13.28 -2.72 -3.57
N SER A 170 12.10 -2.36 -3.09
CA SER A 170 11.90 -1.09 -2.40
C SER A 170 12.85 -0.93 -1.21
N ASN A 171 13.33 0.29 -0.97
CA ASN A 171 14.35 0.55 0.04
C ASN A 171 13.92 0.14 1.46
N ASN A 172 12.67 0.42 1.83
CA ASN A 172 12.12 0.00 3.13
C ASN A 172 12.04 -1.53 3.26
N GLY A 173 11.68 -2.25 2.19
CA GLY A 173 11.74 -3.71 2.16
C GLY A 173 13.14 -4.27 2.41
N LYS A 174 14.17 -3.67 1.78
CA LYS A 174 15.59 -4.02 2.02
C LYS A 174 15.99 -3.76 3.48
N VAL A 175 15.75 -2.56 3.98
CA VAL A 175 16.16 -2.14 5.34
C VAL A 175 15.50 -3.02 6.42
N ILE A 176 14.22 -3.33 6.30
CA ILE A 176 13.53 -4.19 7.25
C ILE A 176 14.12 -5.61 7.24
N THR A 177 14.33 -6.18 6.05
CA THR A 177 14.93 -7.51 5.91
C THR A 177 16.34 -7.56 6.49
N GLU A 178 17.18 -6.58 6.15
CA GLU A 178 18.54 -6.47 6.70
C GLU A 178 18.55 -6.35 8.23
N SER A 179 17.60 -5.61 8.79
CA SER A 179 17.48 -5.46 10.26
C SER A 179 17.22 -6.82 10.93
N TRP A 180 16.35 -7.65 10.35
CA TRP A 180 16.09 -8.99 10.85
C TRP A 180 17.31 -9.89 10.76
N LEU A 181 17.99 -9.90 9.62
CA LEU A 181 19.20 -10.72 9.41
C LEU A 181 20.34 -10.30 10.34
N LYS A 182 20.58 -9.01 10.53
CA LYS A 182 21.61 -8.47 11.43
C LYS A 182 21.37 -8.80 12.91
N GLN A 183 20.12 -8.92 13.33
CA GLN A 183 19.77 -9.33 14.71
C GLN A 183 20.05 -10.81 14.96
N GLY A 184 20.27 -11.60 13.91
CA GLY A 184 20.37 -13.04 13.95
C GLY A 184 18.99 -13.71 14.03
N LEU A 185 18.73 -14.60 13.08
CA LEU A 185 17.46 -15.32 13.05
C LEU A 185 17.46 -16.39 14.16
N ARG A 186 16.30 -16.55 14.77
CA ARG A 186 16.06 -17.59 15.79
C ARG A 186 15.02 -18.57 15.25
N ASP A 187 14.95 -19.74 15.85
CA ASP A 187 13.86 -20.68 15.59
C ASP A 187 12.50 -20.03 15.89
N ARG A 188 11.51 -20.32 15.02
CA ARG A 188 10.16 -19.75 15.11
C ARG A 188 9.12 -20.84 15.20
N GLY A 189 8.22 -20.71 16.20
CA GLY A 189 7.09 -21.64 16.36
C GLY A 189 6.14 -21.58 15.17
N ILE A 190 5.90 -22.72 14.55
CA ILE A 190 5.01 -22.89 13.39
C ILE A 190 3.74 -23.68 13.69
N THR A 191 3.50 -24.03 14.95
CA THR A 191 2.27 -24.71 15.40
C THR A 191 1.62 -23.95 16.54
N ARG A 192 0.31 -24.13 16.72
CA ARG A 192 -0.48 -23.48 17.79
C ARG A 192 -1.58 -24.41 18.29
N ASP A 193 -1.96 -24.20 19.55
CA ASP A 193 -3.11 -24.81 20.20
C ASP A 193 -4.40 -24.06 19.81
N LEU A 194 -4.77 -24.14 18.54
CA LEU A 194 -5.96 -23.52 17.94
C LEU A 194 -6.74 -24.59 17.19
N ARG A 195 -8.00 -24.32 16.87
CA ARG A 195 -8.87 -25.23 16.11
C ARG A 195 -9.03 -24.81 14.65
N TRP A 196 -8.93 -23.51 14.38
CA TRP A 196 -9.08 -22.95 13.04
C TRP A 196 -7.72 -22.70 12.39
N GLY A 197 -7.31 -23.62 11.52
CA GLY A 197 -6.02 -23.62 10.83
C GLY A 197 -5.81 -24.88 10.01
N THR A 198 -4.70 -24.96 9.32
CA THR A 198 -4.26 -26.16 8.63
C THR A 198 -3.78 -27.20 9.65
N PRO A 199 -4.34 -28.41 9.70
CA PRO A 199 -3.94 -29.45 10.67
C PRO A 199 -2.52 -29.97 10.37
N ILE A 200 -1.81 -30.35 11.42
CA ILE A 200 -0.47 -30.95 11.36
C ILE A 200 -0.56 -32.34 10.72
N PRO A 201 0.31 -32.72 9.77
CA PRO A 201 0.35 -34.07 9.22
C PRO A 201 0.96 -35.03 10.25
N LEU A 202 0.15 -35.96 10.79
CA LEU A 202 0.59 -36.88 11.84
C LEU A 202 1.43 -38.06 11.34
N ASP A 203 1.45 -38.28 10.04
CA ASP A 203 2.19 -39.37 9.39
C ASP A 203 3.72 -39.18 9.45
N VAL A 204 4.20 -37.97 9.74
CA VAL A 204 5.64 -37.70 9.92
C VAL A 204 6.19 -38.23 11.25
N PHE A 205 5.32 -38.42 12.25
CA PHE A 205 5.73 -38.90 13.57
C PHE A 205 5.72 -40.42 13.64
N SER A 206 6.84 -40.99 14.08
CA SER A 206 6.94 -42.43 14.33
C SER A 206 6.32 -42.82 15.67
N ASP A 207 6.38 -41.94 16.69
CA ASP A 207 5.87 -42.16 18.03
C ASP A 207 4.38 -41.76 18.14
N ASP A 208 3.58 -42.64 18.69
CA ASP A 208 2.16 -42.41 18.93
C ASP A 208 1.91 -41.33 20.01
N THR A 209 2.87 -41.11 20.90
CA THR A 209 2.83 -40.02 21.89
C THR A 209 2.87 -38.66 21.19
N ASP A 210 3.74 -38.48 20.20
CA ASP A 210 3.83 -37.24 19.42
C ASP A 210 2.57 -37.04 18.58
N LYS A 211 2.03 -38.10 17.97
CA LYS A 211 0.74 -38.02 17.25
C LYS A 211 -0.39 -37.54 18.15
N GLU A 212 -0.44 -38.04 19.40
CA GLU A 212 -1.44 -37.62 20.38
C GLU A 212 -1.30 -36.14 20.77
N ILE A 213 -0.04 -35.65 20.90
CA ILE A 213 0.26 -34.25 21.24
C ILE A 213 -0.15 -33.28 20.12
N TYR A 214 0.03 -33.68 18.86
CA TYR A 214 -0.17 -32.80 17.71
C TYR A 214 -1.51 -32.99 16.99
N LYS A 215 -2.32 -33.99 17.32
CA LYS A 215 -3.60 -34.30 16.62
C LYS A 215 -4.61 -33.15 16.62
N ASP A 216 -4.64 -32.35 17.70
CA ASP A 216 -5.57 -31.24 17.89
C ASP A 216 -4.90 -29.86 17.69
N LYS A 217 -3.67 -29.83 17.15
CA LYS A 217 -2.97 -28.60 16.85
C LYS A 217 -3.03 -28.27 15.35
N VAL A 218 -2.86 -26.99 15.05
CA VAL A 218 -2.82 -26.48 13.67
C VAL A 218 -1.53 -25.74 13.42
N PHE A 219 -1.20 -25.48 12.17
CA PHE A 219 -0.13 -24.57 11.83
C PHE A 219 -0.47 -23.16 12.28
N TYR A 220 0.55 -22.44 12.71
CA TYR A 220 0.45 -21.02 12.99
C TYR A 220 0.39 -20.24 11.68
N VAL A 221 -0.54 -19.30 11.58
CA VAL A 221 -0.77 -18.51 10.36
C VAL A 221 0.48 -17.81 9.82
N TRP A 222 1.46 -17.51 10.66
CA TRP A 222 2.72 -16.92 10.22
C TRP A 222 3.57 -17.86 9.36
N PHE A 223 3.34 -19.15 9.43
CA PHE A 223 3.98 -20.15 8.58
C PHE A 223 3.24 -20.34 7.27
N ASP A 224 1.92 -20.50 7.32
CA ASP A 224 1.14 -20.91 6.15
C ASP A 224 0.50 -19.74 5.36
N ALA A 225 0.50 -18.51 5.89
CA ALA A 225 -0.10 -17.35 5.22
C ALA A 225 0.48 -17.11 3.82
N CYS A 226 1.81 -17.05 3.68
CA CYS A 226 2.45 -16.82 2.38
C CYS A 226 2.38 -18.04 1.45
N ILE A 227 2.19 -19.24 1.98
CA ILE A 227 1.90 -20.45 1.17
C ILE A 227 0.56 -20.28 0.44
N GLY A 228 -0.30 -19.38 0.94
CA GLY A 228 -1.53 -18.96 0.31
C GLY A 228 -1.38 -18.53 -1.16
N TYR A 229 -0.29 -17.88 -1.52
CA TYR A 229 -0.05 -17.52 -2.92
C TYR A 229 0.07 -18.76 -3.81
N VAL A 230 0.77 -19.79 -3.34
CA VAL A 230 0.92 -21.06 -4.05
C VAL A 230 -0.42 -21.78 -4.15
N SER A 231 -1.14 -21.89 -3.05
CA SER A 231 -2.42 -22.60 -2.99
C SER A 231 -3.52 -21.92 -3.80
N ILE A 232 -3.56 -20.58 -3.82
CA ILE A 232 -4.49 -19.80 -4.64
C ILE A 232 -4.19 -20.04 -6.12
N THR A 233 -2.92 -20.13 -6.51
CA THR A 233 -2.55 -20.52 -7.88
C THR A 233 -3.02 -21.94 -8.20
N ALA A 234 -2.87 -22.87 -7.25
CA ALA A 234 -3.34 -24.26 -7.41
C ALA A 234 -4.88 -24.37 -7.45
N ASN A 235 -5.60 -23.43 -6.86
CA ASN A 235 -7.05 -23.32 -7.03
C ASN A 235 -7.45 -22.76 -8.39
N TYR A 236 -6.61 -21.92 -8.99
CA TYR A 236 -6.83 -21.33 -10.31
C TYR A 236 -6.51 -22.30 -11.44
N THR A 237 -5.40 -23.03 -11.33
CA THR A 237 -4.95 -23.96 -12.39
C THR A 237 -4.27 -25.21 -11.83
N ALA A 238 -4.53 -26.35 -12.46
CA ALA A 238 -3.82 -27.60 -12.16
C ALA A 238 -2.32 -27.51 -12.51
N ASP A 239 -1.94 -26.59 -13.40
CA ASP A 239 -0.56 -26.35 -13.83
C ASP A 239 0.21 -25.40 -12.90
N TRP A 240 -0.21 -25.25 -11.65
CA TRP A 240 0.39 -24.30 -10.69
C TRP A 240 1.90 -24.46 -10.51
N GLU A 241 2.44 -25.66 -10.68
CA GLU A 241 3.87 -25.92 -10.58
C GLU A 241 4.68 -25.22 -11.69
N LYS A 242 4.11 -25.01 -12.87
CA LYS A 242 4.73 -24.23 -13.95
C LYS A 242 4.99 -22.78 -13.55
N TRP A 243 4.28 -22.27 -12.56
CA TRP A 243 4.44 -20.94 -11.99
C TRP A 243 5.37 -20.93 -10.79
N TRP A 244 5.29 -21.94 -9.92
CA TRP A 244 5.95 -21.94 -8.63
C TRP A 244 7.21 -22.82 -8.58
N ARG A 245 7.48 -23.64 -9.61
CA ARG A 245 8.64 -24.54 -9.72
C ARG A 245 9.53 -24.23 -10.93
N ASP A 246 9.40 -23.05 -11.51
CA ASP A 246 10.16 -22.60 -12.69
C ASP A 246 10.88 -21.26 -12.44
N PRO A 247 11.94 -21.26 -11.59
CA PRO A 247 12.67 -20.04 -11.22
C PRO A 247 13.39 -19.36 -12.39
N ASP A 248 13.65 -20.08 -13.48
CA ASP A 248 14.40 -19.56 -14.62
C ASP A 248 13.49 -18.71 -15.55
N ASN A 249 12.21 -19.06 -15.67
CA ASN A 249 11.28 -18.41 -16.58
C ASN A 249 10.24 -17.54 -15.90
N VAL A 250 10.02 -17.70 -14.59
CA VAL A 250 8.99 -16.96 -13.84
C VAL A 250 9.62 -15.99 -12.84
N LYS A 251 9.16 -14.74 -12.88
CA LYS A 251 9.53 -13.69 -11.92
C LYS A 251 8.33 -13.39 -11.01
N LEU A 252 8.54 -13.55 -9.72
CA LEU A 252 7.52 -13.27 -8.70
C LEU A 252 7.65 -11.84 -8.20
N TYR A 253 6.58 -11.05 -8.35
CA TYR A 253 6.43 -9.70 -7.82
C TYR A 253 5.42 -9.72 -6.68
N GLN A 254 5.78 -9.19 -5.51
CA GLN A 254 4.89 -9.14 -4.35
C GLN A 254 4.76 -7.70 -3.81
N PHE A 255 3.53 -7.33 -3.44
CA PHE A 255 3.17 -6.00 -2.96
C PHE A 255 2.56 -6.12 -1.57
N MET A 256 3.07 -5.33 -0.60
CA MET A 256 2.63 -5.43 0.79
C MET A 256 2.91 -4.17 1.59
N GLY A 257 2.27 -4.06 2.76
CA GLY A 257 2.66 -3.12 3.80
C GLY A 257 3.90 -3.58 4.56
N LYS A 258 4.62 -2.64 5.17
CA LYS A 258 5.90 -2.87 5.86
C LYS A 258 5.87 -3.96 6.93
N ASP A 259 4.74 -4.15 7.60
CA ASP A 259 4.60 -5.14 8.68
C ASP A 259 4.71 -6.58 8.16
N ASN A 260 4.43 -6.81 6.88
CA ASN A 260 4.46 -8.12 6.25
C ASN A 260 5.79 -8.46 5.56
N VAL A 261 6.75 -7.55 5.55
CA VAL A 261 8.06 -7.78 4.92
C VAL A 261 8.76 -9.02 5.48
N PRO A 262 8.88 -9.25 6.81
CA PRO A 262 9.58 -10.40 7.34
C PRO A 262 8.97 -11.76 6.93
N PHE A 263 7.65 -11.82 6.75
CA PHE A 263 6.99 -13.04 6.28
C PHE A 263 7.37 -13.38 4.84
N HIS A 264 7.52 -12.37 3.99
CA HIS A 264 7.80 -12.52 2.56
C HIS A 264 9.28 -12.55 2.21
N SER A 265 10.14 -12.00 3.09
CA SER A 265 11.58 -11.92 2.84
C SER A 265 12.44 -12.84 3.71
N VAL A 266 11.85 -13.42 4.77
CA VAL A 266 12.58 -14.30 5.71
C VAL A 266 11.84 -15.62 5.90
N ILE A 267 10.60 -15.61 6.41
CA ILE A 267 9.91 -16.84 6.85
C ILE A 267 9.54 -17.71 5.65
N PHE A 268 8.82 -17.17 4.68
CA PHE A 268 8.42 -17.93 3.49
C PHE A 268 9.60 -18.35 2.62
N PRO A 269 10.57 -17.47 2.27
CA PRO A 269 11.78 -17.89 1.60
C PRO A 269 12.59 -18.93 2.38
N GLY A 270 12.67 -18.80 3.70
CA GLY A 270 13.32 -19.80 4.56
C GLY A 270 12.64 -21.16 4.48
N SER A 271 11.30 -21.21 4.48
CA SER A 271 10.57 -22.47 4.30
C SER A 271 10.79 -23.05 2.90
N GLN A 272 10.77 -22.23 1.84
CA GLN A 272 11.07 -22.69 0.48
C GLN A 272 12.49 -23.25 0.34
N ILE A 273 13.50 -22.52 0.82
CA ILE A 273 14.91 -22.97 0.82
C ILE A 273 15.06 -24.28 1.60
N GLY A 274 14.40 -24.39 2.75
CA GLY A 274 14.47 -25.56 3.60
C GLY A 274 13.88 -26.84 2.99
N THR A 275 12.95 -26.72 2.03
CA THR A 275 12.43 -27.90 1.30
C THR A 275 13.46 -28.53 0.37
N ARG A 276 14.52 -27.81 -0.01
CA ARG A 276 15.54 -28.25 -0.98
C ARG A 276 15.00 -28.43 -2.40
N GLU A 277 13.87 -27.86 -2.72
CA GLU A 277 13.24 -27.95 -4.04
C GLU A 277 13.39 -26.65 -4.85
N PRO A 278 13.28 -26.70 -6.18
CA PRO A 278 13.40 -25.54 -7.04
C PRO A 278 12.13 -24.69 -6.97
N TRP A 279 12.11 -23.67 -6.12
CA TRP A 279 11.01 -22.73 -6.02
C TRP A 279 11.25 -21.47 -6.87
N THR A 280 10.18 -20.98 -7.49
CA THR A 280 10.13 -19.59 -7.95
C THR A 280 10.13 -18.68 -6.74
N MET A 281 11.30 -18.13 -6.43
CA MET A 281 11.50 -17.25 -5.29
C MET A 281 11.11 -15.81 -5.62
N LEU A 282 10.88 -15.01 -4.58
CA LEU A 282 10.57 -13.60 -4.72
C LEU A 282 11.66 -12.86 -5.53
N HIS A 283 11.24 -12.27 -6.67
CA HIS A 283 12.07 -11.43 -7.53
C HIS A 283 12.02 -9.97 -7.10
N HIS A 284 10.84 -9.38 -6.99
CA HIS A 284 10.64 -7.98 -6.64
C HIS A 284 9.74 -7.83 -5.42
N LEU A 285 10.16 -7.00 -4.46
CA LEU A 285 9.38 -6.64 -3.29
C LEU A 285 9.03 -5.16 -3.33
N SER A 286 7.75 -4.85 -3.47
CA SER A 286 7.22 -3.50 -3.39
C SER A 286 6.52 -3.30 -2.05
N THR A 287 7.13 -2.50 -1.18
CA THR A 287 6.66 -2.28 0.19
C THR A 287 6.10 -0.88 0.37
N THR A 288 4.99 -0.75 1.08
CA THR A 288 4.41 0.53 1.46
C THR A 288 4.52 0.79 2.96
N GLU A 289 4.69 2.05 3.30
CA GLU A 289 4.49 2.62 4.63
C GLU A 289 2.98 2.74 4.93
N TYR A 290 2.58 3.45 5.99
CA TYR A 290 1.18 3.63 6.33
C TYR A 290 0.53 4.81 5.59
N LEU A 291 -0.72 4.62 5.21
CA LEU A 291 -1.63 5.71 4.89
C LEU A 291 -2.38 6.09 6.18
N ASN A 292 -2.23 7.32 6.62
CA ASN A 292 -2.96 7.89 7.76
C ASN A 292 -4.19 8.66 7.29
N TYR A 293 -5.08 9.02 8.19
CA TYR A 293 -6.31 9.74 7.92
C TYR A 293 -6.37 11.05 8.71
N GLU A 294 -6.40 12.20 8.02
CA GLU A 294 -6.59 13.52 8.64
C GLU A 294 -5.70 13.72 9.89
N ASN A 295 -4.39 13.49 9.75
CA ASN A 295 -3.38 13.57 10.80
C ASN A 295 -3.53 12.53 11.95
N GLY A 296 -4.27 11.47 11.73
CA GLY A 296 -4.46 10.37 12.67
C GLY A 296 -4.39 9.01 11.99
N LYS A 297 -4.54 7.94 12.78
CA LYS A 297 -4.61 6.58 12.24
C LYS A 297 -6.06 6.21 11.92
N PHE A 298 -6.27 5.47 10.83
CA PHE A 298 -7.53 4.78 10.60
C PHE A 298 -7.90 3.90 11.78
N SER A 299 -9.15 3.91 12.20
CA SER A 299 -9.63 3.08 13.30
C SER A 299 -11.08 2.64 13.08
N LYS A 300 -11.25 1.39 12.66
CA LYS A 300 -12.58 0.82 12.41
C LYS A 300 -13.45 0.78 13.68
N SER A 301 -12.87 0.42 14.82
CA SER A 301 -13.58 0.36 16.11
C SER A 301 -14.04 1.72 16.63
N ARG A 302 -13.39 2.81 16.21
CA ARG A 302 -13.74 4.19 16.58
C ARG A 302 -14.49 4.94 15.48
N GLY A 303 -14.79 4.28 14.34
CA GLY A 303 -15.43 4.91 13.19
C GLY A 303 -14.59 6.02 12.55
N VAL A 304 -13.26 5.98 12.68
CA VAL A 304 -12.34 6.99 12.14
C VAL A 304 -11.75 6.50 10.83
N GLY A 305 -12.03 7.20 9.75
CA GLY A 305 -11.53 6.95 8.41
C GLY A 305 -12.60 6.48 7.43
N VAL A 306 -12.37 6.76 6.16
CA VAL A 306 -13.15 6.23 5.04
C VAL A 306 -12.57 4.89 4.63
N PHE A 307 -13.34 3.81 4.79
CA PHE A 307 -12.94 2.46 4.38
C PHE A 307 -13.49 2.14 2.99
N GLY A 308 -13.03 1.05 2.38
CA GLY A 308 -13.39 0.70 1.00
C GLY A 308 -14.90 0.66 0.73
N ASN A 309 -15.70 0.13 1.64
CA ASN A 309 -17.16 0.14 1.54
C ASN A 309 -17.73 1.56 1.65
N ASN A 310 -17.14 2.44 2.46
CA ASN A 310 -17.59 3.83 2.61
C ASN A 310 -17.21 4.70 1.39
N ALA A 311 -16.13 4.38 0.70
CA ALA A 311 -15.73 5.10 -0.51
C ALA A 311 -16.85 5.10 -1.55
N LYS A 312 -17.52 3.97 -1.74
CA LYS A 312 -18.70 3.83 -2.61
C LYS A 312 -19.85 4.74 -2.20
N ASP A 313 -20.09 4.88 -0.89
CA ASP A 313 -21.19 5.67 -0.34
C ASP A 313 -21.02 7.18 -0.56
N THR A 314 -19.81 7.64 -0.86
CA THR A 314 -19.56 9.06 -1.20
C THR A 314 -20.16 9.46 -2.55
N GLY A 315 -20.48 8.50 -3.42
CA GLY A 315 -20.94 8.73 -4.79
C GLY A 315 -19.84 9.21 -5.75
N ILE A 316 -18.57 9.21 -5.31
CA ILE A 316 -17.43 9.57 -6.16
C ILE A 316 -16.98 8.33 -6.92
N PRO A 317 -16.74 8.43 -8.26
CA PRO A 317 -16.32 7.31 -9.08
C PRO A 317 -15.02 6.66 -8.59
N PRO A 318 -14.84 5.33 -8.77
CA PRO A 318 -13.65 4.61 -8.31
C PRO A 318 -12.35 5.15 -8.90
N ASP A 319 -12.32 5.62 -10.14
CA ASP A 319 -11.12 6.19 -10.76
C ASP A 319 -10.56 7.40 -10.01
N VAL A 320 -11.40 8.23 -9.41
CA VAL A 320 -10.96 9.38 -8.59
C VAL A 320 -10.23 8.89 -7.33
N TRP A 321 -10.74 7.84 -6.70
CA TRP A 321 -10.13 7.19 -5.55
C TRP A 321 -8.80 6.51 -5.93
N ARG A 322 -8.79 5.76 -7.05
CA ARG A 322 -7.58 5.10 -7.56
C ARG A 322 -6.49 6.12 -7.83
N TYR A 323 -6.83 7.22 -8.52
CA TYR A 323 -5.89 8.31 -8.79
C TYR A 323 -5.27 8.85 -7.51
N TYR A 324 -6.11 9.23 -6.53
CA TYR A 324 -5.66 9.81 -5.29
C TYR A 324 -4.77 8.84 -4.49
N LEU A 325 -5.21 7.59 -4.31
CA LEU A 325 -4.49 6.59 -3.54
C LEU A 325 -3.14 6.23 -4.18
N LEU A 326 -3.08 6.13 -5.51
CA LEU A 326 -1.84 5.84 -6.23
C LEU A 326 -0.88 7.04 -6.23
N LYS A 327 -1.40 8.26 -6.36
CA LYS A 327 -0.59 9.48 -6.26
C LYS A 327 0.00 9.69 -4.87
N HIS A 328 -0.71 9.30 -3.84
CA HIS A 328 -0.29 9.37 -2.44
C HIS A 328 0.19 8.03 -1.90
N ARG A 329 0.53 7.07 -2.78
CA ARG A 329 1.05 5.77 -2.37
C ARG A 329 2.25 5.96 -1.44
N PRO A 330 2.22 5.40 -0.20
CA PRO A 330 3.27 5.63 0.80
C PRO A 330 4.51 4.77 0.52
N GLU A 331 5.32 5.14 -0.46
CA GLU A 331 6.47 4.34 -0.93
C GLU A 331 7.72 4.51 -0.07
N THR A 332 7.96 5.71 0.46
CA THR A 332 9.20 6.06 1.19
C THR A 332 8.95 6.54 2.62
N ALA A 333 7.76 7.01 2.91
CA ALA A 333 7.33 7.52 4.20
C ALA A 333 5.81 7.37 4.34
N ASP A 334 5.31 7.46 5.56
CA ASP A 334 3.88 7.53 5.82
C ASP A 334 3.26 8.71 5.08
N THR A 335 2.08 8.52 4.50
CA THR A 335 1.31 9.56 3.81
C THR A 335 -0.02 9.80 4.52
N GLN A 336 -0.70 10.87 4.12
CA GLN A 336 -1.98 11.29 4.69
C GLN A 336 -3.08 11.21 3.64
N PHE A 337 -4.25 10.73 4.02
CA PHE A 337 -5.48 10.97 3.31
C PHE A 337 -6.11 12.24 3.89
N GLU A 338 -6.38 13.22 3.04
CA GLU A 338 -7.03 14.48 3.40
C GLU A 338 -8.16 14.78 2.42
N TRP A 339 -9.37 15.03 2.92
CA TRP A 339 -10.52 15.34 2.07
C TRP A 339 -10.31 16.58 1.21
N ARG A 340 -9.69 17.60 1.78
CA ARG A 340 -9.34 18.82 1.05
C ARG A 340 -8.48 18.53 -0.17
N ASP A 341 -7.45 17.73 0.03
CA ASP A 341 -6.51 17.38 -1.04
C ASP A 341 -7.17 16.44 -2.06
N PHE A 342 -7.97 15.48 -1.60
CA PHE A 342 -8.78 14.61 -2.47
C PHE A 342 -9.67 15.42 -3.44
N ILE A 343 -10.40 16.41 -2.92
CA ILE A 343 -11.25 17.30 -3.73
C ILE A 343 -10.40 18.13 -4.70
N ALA A 344 -9.29 18.70 -4.20
CA ALA A 344 -8.40 19.52 -5.01
C ALA A 344 -7.78 18.72 -6.16
N GLN A 345 -7.33 17.50 -5.93
CA GLN A 345 -6.76 16.62 -6.94
C GLN A 345 -7.78 16.29 -8.05
N ASN A 346 -9.03 15.93 -7.68
CA ASN A 346 -10.07 15.73 -8.67
C ASN A 346 -10.31 16.98 -9.52
N ASN A 347 -10.49 18.14 -8.87
CA ASN A 347 -10.90 19.34 -9.57
C ASN A 347 -9.79 19.97 -10.42
N SER A 348 -8.54 19.95 -9.93
CA SER A 348 -7.41 20.62 -10.60
C SER A 348 -6.65 19.72 -11.57
N GLU A 349 -6.58 18.42 -11.33
CA GLU A 349 -5.79 17.50 -12.15
C GLU A 349 -6.66 16.62 -13.04
N LEU A 350 -7.58 15.86 -12.48
CA LEU A 350 -8.42 14.99 -13.27
C LEU A 350 -9.40 15.80 -14.14
N LEU A 351 -10.17 16.71 -13.57
CA LEU A 351 -11.13 17.50 -14.31
C LEU A 351 -10.44 18.58 -15.17
N ALA A 352 -9.61 19.44 -14.57
CA ALA A 352 -9.09 20.62 -15.26
C ALA A 352 -7.96 20.31 -16.26
N LYS A 353 -7.14 19.27 -16.02
CA LYS A 353 -6.07 18.88 -16.96
C LYS A 353 -6.54 17.78 -17.91
N LEU A 354 -6.74 16.54 -17.41
CA LEU A 354 -7.08 15.40 -18.26
C LEU A 354 -8.47 15.55 -18.90
N GLY A 355 -9.49 15.80 -18.09
CA GLY A 355 -10.87 15.90 -18.56
C GLY A 355 -11.07 17.02 -19.57
N ASN A 356 -10.51 18.23 -19.30
CA ASN A 356 -10.62 19.36 -20.23
C ASN A 356 -9.83 19.14 -21.52
N PHE A 357 -8.63 18.52 -21.45
CA PHE A 357 -7.86 18.19 -22.65
C PHE A 357 -8.68 17.32 -23.61
N VAL A 358 -9.16 16.17 -23.10
CA VAL A 358 -9.95 15.22 -23.90
C VAL A 358 -11.23 15.87 -24.42
N ASN A 359 -12.02 16.47 -23.53
CA ASN A 359 -13.31 17.05 -23.89
C ASN A 359 -13.21 18.19 -24.89
N ARG A 360 -12.18 19.05 -24.78
CA ARG A 360 -11.96 20.17 -25.70
C ARG A 360 -11.68 19.70 -27.12
N ILE A 361 -10.84 18.70 -27.29
CA ILE A 361 -10.46 18.18 -28.60
C ILE A 361 -11.61 17.39 -29.23
N ILE A 362 -12.26 16.48 -28.50
CA ILE A 362 -13.39 15.72 -29.00
C ILE A 362 -14.54 16.66 -29.40
N LYS A 363 -14.84 17.71 -28.61
CA LYS A 363 -15.84 18.74 -28.98
C LYS A 363 -15.46 19.50 -30.25
N LEU A 364 -14.20 19.82 -30.45
CA LEU A 364 -13.75 20.45 -31.68
C LEU A 364 -14.00 19.55 -32.89
N VAL A 365 -13.66 18.27 -32.78
CA VAL A 365 -13.93 17.30 -33.85
C VAL A 365 -15.44 17.09 -34.05
N ASN A 366 -16.25 17.09 -32.99
CA ASN A 366 -17.71 17.01 -33.11
C ASN A 366 -18.38 18.29 -33.66
N SER A 367 -17.63 19.40 -33.79
CA SER A 367 -18.17 20.66 -34.30
C SER A 367 -18.58 20.55 -35.80
N LYS A 368 -19.29 21.58 -36.28
CA LYS A 368 -19.66 21.68 -37.71
C LYS A 368 -18.44 21.77 -38.65
N ILE A 369 -17.23 22.02 -38.12
CA ILE A 369 -16.00 22.11 -38.90
C ILE A 369 -15.57 20.72 -39.37
N TYR A 370 -15.59 19.73 -38.46
CA TYR A 370 -15.12 18.37 -38.76
C TYR A 370 -16.23 17.32 -38.76
N ASN A 371 -17.46 17.64 -38.33
CA ASN A 371 -18.62 16.76 -38.35
C ASN A 371 -18.37 15.36 -37.74
N SER A 372 -17.62 15.30 -36.65
CA SER A 372 -17.19 14.06 -35.98
C SER A 372 -16.24 13.17 -36.79
N ILE A 373 -15.61 13.71 -37.81
CA ILE A 373 -14.64 13.01 -38.67
C ILE A 373 -13.26 13.58 -38.39
N ILE A 374 -12.27 12.71 -38.18
CA ILE A 374 -10.88 13.13 -38.01
C ILE A 374 -10.39 13.79 -39.28
N PRO A 375 -9.89 15.03 -39.25
CA PRO A 375 -9.42 15.74 -40.44
C PRO A 375 -8.20 15.05 -41.06
N ASP A 376 -7.94 15.37 -42.33
CA ASP A 376 -6.70 14.93 -42.96
C ASP A 376 -5.50 15.71 -42.36
N TYR A 377 -4.65 14.96 -41.69
CA TYR A 377 -3.41 15.48 -41.06
C TYR A 377 -2.16 14.84 -41.68
N THR A 378 -2.27 14.23 -42.85
CA THR A 378 -1.16 13.51 -43.51
C THR A 378 0.01 14.42 -43.86
N ALA A 379 -0.21 15.74 -44.00
CA ALA A 379 0.85 16.73 -44.18
C ALA A 379 1.80 16.83 -42.95
N MET A 380 1.42 16.26 -41.79
CA MET A 380 2.18 16.34 -40.53
C MET A 380 3.59 15.77 -40.65
N HIS A 381 3.83 14.77 -41.48
CA HIS A 381 5.13 14.09 -41.56
C HIS A 381 6.29 15.02 -41.95
N SER A 382 6.00 16.05 -42.73
CA SER A 382 6.99 17.09 -43.10
C SER A 382 6.89 18.35 -42.23
N ASP A 383 5.95 18.41 -41.28
CA ASP A 383 5.74 19.61 -40.47
C ASP A 383 6.67 19.55 -39.23
N PRO A 384 7.54 20.59 -39.04
CA PRO A 384 8.38 20.70 -37.86
C PRO A 384 7.62 20.63 -36.54
N VAL A 385 6.35 21.08 -36.51
CA VAL A 385 5.47 21.04 -35.34
C VAL A 385 5.20 19.58 -34.91
N PHE A 386 4.97 18.69 -35.86
CA PHE A 386 4.78 17.27 -35.56
C PHE A 386 6.07 16.61 -35.08
N VAL A 387 7.19 16.91 -35.70
CA VAL A 387 8.48 16.33 -35.33
C VAL A 387 8.83 16.68 -33.88
N GLU A 388 8.63 17.95 -33.49
CA GLU A 388 8.91 18.37 -32.10
C GLU A 388 7.91 17.77 -31.09
N ALA A 389 6.61 17.79 -31.42
CA ALA A 389 5.58 17.16 -30.57
C ALA A 389 5.83 15.66 -30.38
N LYS A 390 6.15 14.94 -31.46
CA LYS A 390 6.47 13.51 -31.42
C LYS A 390 7.68 13.24 -30.53
N LYS A 391 8.71 14.07 -30.60
CA LYS A 391 9.91 13.96 -29.76
C LYS A 391 9.56 14.16 -28.28
N GLU A 392 8.82 15.20 -27.93
CA GLU A 392 8.39 15.50 -26.55
C GLU A 392 7.53 14.36 -25.98
N ILE A 393 6.51 13.91 -26.71
CA ILE A 393 5.63 12.81 -26.27
C ILE A 393 6.42 11.52 -26.05
N ASN A 394 7.34 11.16 -26.95
CA ASN A 394 8.18 9.99 -26.79
C ASN A 394 9.15 10.08 -25.60
N GLN A 395 9.61 11.28 -25.25
CA GLN A 395 10.41 11.47 -24.02
C GLN A 395 9.59 11.17 -22.76
N HIS A 396 8.33 11.64 -22.70
CA HIS A 396 7.42 11.32 -21.60
C HIS A 396 7.08 9.82 -21.55
N LEU A 397 6.77 9.22 -22.71
CA LEU A 397 6.48 7.80 -22.84
C LEU A 397 7.66 6.92 -22.37
N THR A 398 8.88 7.27 -22.76
CA THR A 398 10.09 6.55 -22.32
C THR A 398 10.24 6.60 -20.79
N ARG A 399 9.98 7.75 -20.15
CA ARG A 399 10.00 7.85 -18.68
C ARG A 399 8.92 7.00 -18.05
N TYR A 400 7.69 7.08 -18.56
CA TYR A 400 6.57 6.27 -18.11
C TYR A 400 6.91 4.77 -18.13
N LEU A 401 7.37 4.26 -19.28
CA LEU A 401 7.74 2.85 -19.44
C LEU A 401 8.84 2.44 -18.45
N LYS A 402 9.85 3.28 -18.27
CA LYS A 402 10.91 3.05 -17.28
C LYS A 402 10.39 3.01 -15.85
N SER A 403 9.50 3.93 -15.48
CA SER A 403 8.89 3.97 -14.15
C SER A 403 8.03 2.73 -13.90
N MET A 404 7.23 2.32 -14.88
CA MET A 404 6.36 1.15 -14.76
C MET A 404 7.15 -0.17 -14.70
N GLU A 405 8.20 -0.33 -15.52
CA GLU A 405 9.07 -1.50 -15.49
C GLU A 405 9.82 -1.63 -14.15
N ALA A 406 10.20 -0.49 -13.56
CA ALA A 406 10.82 -0.45 -12.24
C ALA A 406 9.81 -0.56 -11.08
N VAL A 407 8.52 -0.72 -11.36
CA VAL A 407 7.44 -0.76 -10.36
C VAL A 407 7.33 0.53 -9.51
N ASN A 408 7.81 1.65 -10.04
CA ASN A 408 7.66 2.98 -9.46
C ASN A 408 6.28 3.56 -9.84
N LEU A 409 5.22 3.02 -9.23
CA LEU A 409 3.83 3.27 -9.65
C LEU A 409 3.43 4.75 -9.50
N ARG A 410 3.91 5.40 -8.46
CA ARG A 410 3.67 6.83 -8.21
C ARG A 410 4.33 7.72 -9.27
N ASP A 411 5.58 7.43 -9.62
CA ASP A 411 6.29 8.14 -10.67
C ASP A 411 5.68 7.88 -12.04
N GLY A 412 5.26 6.63 -12.33
CA GLY A 412 4.55 6.28 -13.54
C GLY A 412 3.25 7.08 -13.71
N LEU A 413 2.47 7.26 -12.66
CA LEU A 413 1.27 8.10 -12.70
C LEU A 413 1.63 9.58 -12.96
N GLN A 414 2.71 10.09 -12.37
CA GLN A 414 3.17 11.45 -12.63
C GLN A 414 3.64 11.61 -14.08
N ASP A 415 4.39 10.65 -14.63
CA ASP A 415 4.83 10.67 -16.04
C ASP A 415 3.63 10.65 -17.01
N ALA A 416 2.56 9.90 -16.67
CA ALA A 416 1.31 9.91 -17.43
C ALA A 416 0.62 11.28 -17.40
N MET A 417 0.58 11.94 -16.24
CA MET A 417 0.03 13.30 -16.11
C MET A 417 0.89 14.36 -16.80
N ASP A 418 2.21 14.19 -16.82
CA ASP A 418 3.12 15.06 -17.55
C ASP A 418 2.88 14.97 -19.07
N LEU A 419 2.58 13.77 -19.58
CA LEU A 419 2.21 13.59 -20.98
C LEU A 419 0.90 14.32 -21.32
N VAL A 420 -0.11 14.27 -20.43
CA VAL A 420 -1.33 15.08 -20.58
C VAL A 420 -1.01 16.57 -20.58
N GLN A 421 -0.10 17.00 -19.72
CA GLN A 421 0.31 18.41 -19.66
C GLN A 421 1.03 18.83 -20.95
N ALA A 422 1.88 17.98 -21.53
CA ALA A 422 2.50 18.22 -22.83
C ALA A 422 1.44 18.35 -23.93
N GLY A 423 0.42 17.49 -23.96
CA GLY A 423 -0.73 17.62 -24.85
C GLY A 423 -1.49 18.95 -24.70
N ASN A 424 -1.76 19.38 -23.46
CA ASN A 424 -2.39 20.67 -23.18
C ASN A 424 -1.52 21.86 -23.66
N ASN A 425 -0.23 21.82 -23.38
CA ASN A 425 0.72 22.86 -23.82
C ASN A 425 0.78 22.93 -25.34
N PHE A 426 0.79 21.77 -26.01
CA PHE A 426 0.80 21.66 -27.46
C PHE A 426 -0.41 22.36 -28.09
N ILE A 427 -1.64 22.04 -27.67
CA ILE A 427 -2.84 22.68 -28.22
C ILE A 427 -2.93 24.17 -27.86
N GLN A 428 -2.38 24.58 -26.72
CA GLN A 428 -2.38 25.97 -26.29
C GLN A 428 -1.36 26.81 -27.07
N SER A 429 -0.14 26.32 -27.28
CA SER A 429 0.92 27.01 -28.03
C SER A 429 0.51 27.25 -29.48
N HIS A 430 -0.20 26.31 -30.07
CA HIS A 430 -0.74 26.43 -31.44
C HIS A 430 -2.11 27.10 -31.51
N LYS A 431 -2.65 27.58 -30.37
CA LYS A 431 -3.94 28.28 -30.26
C LYS A 431 -5.08 27.54 -30.96
N LEU A 432 -5.15 26.20 -30.76
CA LEU A 432 -6.16 25.37 -31.40
C LEU A 432 -7.56 25.76 -30.92
N ASP A 433 -8.30 26.43 -31.80
CA ASP A 433 -9.68 26.84 -31.62
C ASP A 433 -10.45 26.92 -32.97
N ASN A 434 -11.71 27.32 -32.92
CA ASN A 434 -12.53 27.50 -34.12
C ASN A 434 -11.99 28.60 -35.08
N LYS A 435 -11.21 29.59 -34.58
CA LYS A 435 -10.64 30.65 -35.40
C LYS A 435 -9.44 30.11 -36.20
N LEU A 436 -8.59 29.32 -35.57
CA LEU A 436 -7.49 28.65 -36.27
C LEU A 436 -8.04 27.74 -37.36
N ALA A 437 -9.07 26.95 -37.04
CA ALA A 437 -9.71 26.03 -37.99
C ALA A 437 -10.35 26.75 -39.21
N ALA A 438 -10.81 27.99 -39.00
CA ALA A 438 -11.38 28.79 -40.09
C ALA A 438 -10.31 29.51 -40.94
N ASN A 439 -9.21 30.00 -40.30
CA ASN A 439 -8.22 30.82 -40.95
C ASN A 439 -7.02 30.04 -41.51
N GLU A 440 -6.63 28.94 -40.84
CA GLU A 440 -5.48 28.11 -41.18
C GLU A 440 -5.91 26.60 -41.09
N PRO A 441 -6.80 26.14 -41.99
CA PRO A 441 -7.44 24.82 -41.86
C PRO A 441 -6.46 23.64 -41.87
N GLU A 442 -5.40 23.69 -42.68
CA GLU A 442 -4.40 22.62 -42.77
C GLU A 442 -3.60 22.52 -41.44
N LYS A 443 -3.20 23.63 -40.86
CA LYS A 443 -2.53 23.64 -39.57
C LYS A 443 -3.43 23.20 -38.44
N ALA A 444 -4.69 23.64 -38.44
CA ALA A 444 -5.69 23.17 -37.48
C ALA A 444 -5.95 21.66 -37.61
N ALA A 445 -6.01 21.13 -38.82
CA ALA A 445 -6.14 19.71 -39.09
C ALA A 445 -4.94 18.92 -38.53
N THR A 446 -3.71 19.38 -38.78
CA THR A 446 -2.47 18.79 -38.28
C THR A 446 -2.47 18.76 -36.75
N VAL A 447 -2.71 19.90 -36.09
CA VAL A 447 -2.73 20.01 -34.62
C VAL A 447 -3.84 19.13 -34.01
N THR A 448 -5.02 19.06 -34.65
CA THR A 448 -6.14 18.22 -34.20
C THR A 448 -5.80 16.74 -34.30
N GLY A 449 -5.22 16.31 -35.41
CA GLY A 449 -4.80 14.92 -35.61
C GLY A 449 -3.76 14.45 -34.59
N ILE A 450 -2.77 15.28 -34.33
CA ILE A 450 -1.75 15.01 -33.29
C ILE A 450 -2.42 14.91 -31.91
N ALA A 451 -3.27 15.87 -31.56
CA ALA A 451 -3.93 15.91 -30.24
C ALA A 451 -4.85 14.68 -30.03
N ILE A 452 -5.58 14.24 -31.04
CA ILE A 452 -6.41 13.01 -30.98
C ILE A 452 -5.55 11.77 -30.75
N ASN A 453 -4.42 11.66 -31.43
CA ASN A 453 -3.51 10.53 -31.24
C ASN A 453 -2.82 10.56 -29.86
N ILE A 454 -2.55 11.74 -29.30
CA ILE A 454 -2.10 11.87 -27.88
C ILE A 454 -3.20 11.37 -26.94
N ILE A 455 -4.48 11.74 -27.17
CA ILE A 455 -5.61 11.28 -26.34
C ILE A 455 -5.77 9.75 -26.42
N HIS A 456 -5.58 9.17 -27.59
CA HIS A 456 -5.63 7.71 -27.75
C HIS A 456 -4.49 7.03 -26.97
N LEU A 457 -3.27 7.56 -27.03
CA LEU A 457 -2.16 7.09 -26.20
C LEU A 457 -2.48 7.23 -24.69
N CYS A 458 -3.11 8.36 -24.28
CA CYS A 458 -3.55 8.54 -22.89
C CYS A 458 -4.48 7.42 -22.43
N ALA A 459 -5.40 6.92 -23.27
CA ALA A 459 -6.26 5.80 -22.91
C ALA A 459 -5.44 4.56 -22.52
N SER A 460 -4.37 4.26 -23.25
CA SER A 460 -3.52 3.10 -22.96
C SER A 460 -2.67 3.29 -21.69
N ILE A 461 -2.04 4.44 -21.51
CA ILE A 461 -1.17 4.69 -20.35
C ILE A 461 -1.95 4.87 -19.04
N PHE A 462 -3.22 5.31 -19.08
CA PHE A 462 -4.07 5.43 -17.91
C PHE A 462 -4.85 4.17 -17.58
N GLU A 463 -4.92 3.18 -18.45
CA GLU A 463 -5.67 1.94 -18.20
C GLU A 463 -5.30 1.29 -16.86
N PRO A 464 -4.02 1.11 -16.46
CA PRO A 464 -3.66 0.50 -15.19
C PRO A 464 -4.10 1.33 -13.97
N TYR A 465 -4.27 2.64 -14.13
CA TYR A 465 -4.61 3.59 -13.08
C TYR A 465 -6.10 3.93 -13.02
N LEU A 466 -6.70 4.20 -14.18
CA LEU A 466 -8.04 4.76 -14.36
C LEU A 466 -8.80 3.98 -15.44
N PRO A 467 -9.16 2.70 -15.20
CA PRO A 467 -9.72 1.83 -16.21
C PRO A 467 -11.05 2.33 -16.80
N ALA A 468 -11.96 2.86 -15.99
CA ALA A 468 -13.22 3.41 -16.47
C ALA A 468 -13.00 4.66 -17.35
N THR A 469 -12.05 5.51 -16.99
CA THR A 469 -11.66 6.70 -17.76
C THR A 469 -11.05 6.30 -19.10
N SER A 470 -10.12 5.34 -19.10
CA SER A 470 -9.53 4.76 -20.32
C SER A 470 -10.60 4.23 -21.27
N LYS A 471 -11.49 3.39 -20.75
CA LYS A 471 -12.63 2.86 -21.51
C LYS A 471 -13.52 3.98 -22.09
N SER A 472 -13.84 4.99 -21.30
CA SER A 472 -14.65 6.11 -21.76
C SER A 472 -13.98 6.94 -22.86
N ILE A 473 -12.66 7.11 -22.82
CA ILE A 473 -11.91 7.77 -23.89
C ILE A 473 -12.02 6.94 -25.18
N LEU A 474 -11.78 5.63 -25.11
CA LEU A 474 -11.87 4.73 -26.28
C LEU A 474 -13.27 4.69 -26.88
N GLU A 475 -14.31 4.65 -26.05
CA GLU A 475 -15.71 4.74 -26.49
C GLU A 475 -16.00 6.06 -27.22
N GLN A 476 -15.48 7.18 -26.72
CA GLN A 476 -15.65 8.48 -27.38
C GLN A 476 -14.85 8.60 -28.69
N LEU A 477 -13.73 7.92 -28.78
CA LEU A 477 -12.92 7.85 -30.01
C LEU A 477 -13.44 6.80 -31.00
N GLU A 478 -14.37 5.92 -30.61
CA GLU A 478 -14.78 4.73 -31.34
C GLU A 478 -13.57 3.90 -31.83
N ALA A 479 -12.55 3.79 -30.95
CA ALA A 479 -11.26 3.19 -31.23
C ALA A 479 -10.97 2.00 -30.30
N PRO A 480 -10.24 0.97 -30.79
CA PRO A 480 -9.84 -0.14 -29.95
C PRO A 480 -8.75 0.26 -28.94
N PHE A 481 -8.67 -0.48 -27.84
CA PHE A 481 -7.49 -0.44 -26.96
C PHE A 481 -6.25 -0.95 -27.72
N LEU A 482 -5.14 -0.23 -27.62
CA LEU A 482 -3.85 -0.65 -28.14
C LEU A 482 -2.86 -0.83 -26.98
N PRO A 483 -1.99 -1.85 -27.05
CA PRO A 483 -0.86 -1.96 -26.13
C PRO A 483 0.00 -0.71 -26.16
N ILE A 484 0.61 -0.37 -25.04
CA ILE A 484 1.49 0.79 -24.93
C ILE A 484 2.73 0.56 -25.81
N PRO A 485 3.01 1.40 -26.82
CA PRO A 485 4.13 1.20 -27.73
C PRO A 485 5.46 1.65 -27.07
N GLU A 486 6.58 1.08 -27.49
CA GLU A 486 7.91 1.60 -27.12
C GLU A 486 8.15 3.00 -27.68
N HIS A 487 7.62 3.24 -28.90
CA HIS A 487 7.67 4.52 -29.59
C HIS A 487 6.31 4.87 -30.16
N TRP A 488 5.77 6.01 -29.74
CA TRP A 488 4.52 6.53 -30.26
C TRP A 488 4.72 7.07 -31.70
N SER A 489 3.89 6.57 -32.61
CA SER A 489 3.91 6.99 -34.03
C SER A 489 3.16 8.29 -34.29
N GLY A 490 2.11 8.54 -33.52
CA GLY A 490 1.17 9.66 -33.74
C GLY A 490 0.10 9.37 -34.78
N GLU A 491 -0.09 8.11 -35.18
CA GLU A 491 -0.93 7.70 -36.32
C GLU A 491 -1.93 6.57 -36.03
N ASP A 492 -2.27 6.37 -34.77
CA ASP A 492 -3.15 5.27 -34.37
C ASP A 492 -4.59 5.51 -34.84
N ILE A 493 -5.07 6.76 -34.80
CA ILE A 493 -6.37 7.18 -35.32
C ILE A 493 -6.17 7.86 -36.66
N LYS A 494 -6.62 7.19 -37.74
CA LYS A 494 -6.36 7.67 -39.12
C LYS A 494 -7.28 8.81 -39.53
N PRO A 495 -6.88 9.64 -40.54
CA PRO A 495 -7.77 10.58 -41.21
C PRO A 495 -9.03 9.88 -41.72
N GLY A 496 -10.16 10.56 -41.64
CA GLY A 496 -11.46 10.03 -42.05
C GLY A 496 -12.14 9.11 -41.03
N HIS A 497 -11.47 8.76 -39.92
CA HIS A 497 -12.08 8.00 -38.85
C HIS A 497 -13.19 8.83 -38.17
N GLN A 498 -14.34 8.19 -37.97
CA GLN A 498 -15.48 8.80 -37.31
C GLN A 498 -15.37 8.55 -35.82
N ILE A 499 -15.63 9.58 -34.98
CA ILE A 499 -15.63 9.49 -33.54
C ILE A 499 -17.03 9.69 -32.95
N GLY A 500 -17.24 9.19 -31.74
CA GLY A 500 -18.45 9.37 -30.96
C GLY A 500 -18.60 10.80 -30.41
N LYS A 501 -19.63 10.98 -29.61
CA LYS A 501 -19.93 12.28 -28.98
C LYS A 501 -19.11 12.48 -27.72
N ALA A 502 -18.65 13.73 -27.49
CA ALA A 502 -17.95 14.13 -26.29
C ALA A 502 -18.82 13.89 -25.03
N LYS A 503 -18.24 13.19 -24.05
CA LYS A 503 -18.78 13.01 -22.69
C LYS A 503 -17.76 13.53 -21.69
N TYR A 504 -18.24 14.10 -20.58
CA TYR A 504 -17.33 14.49 -19.51
C TYR A 504 -16.77 13.26 -18.79
N LEU A 505 -15.46 13.20 -18.62
CA LEU A 505 -14.78 12.12 -17.91
C LEU A 505 -14.91 12.27 -16.40
N PHE A 506 -14.88 13.51 -15.92
CA PHE A 506 -14.93 13.86 -14.49
C PHE A 506 -15.94 14.97 -14.23
N THR A 507 -16.45 15.01 -13.00
CA THR A 507 -17.33 16.07 -12.50
C THR A 507 -16.65 16.82 -11.37
N GLN A 508 -16.97 18.11 -11.25
CA GLN A 508 -16.46 18.92 -10.15
C GLN A 508 -17.04 18.45 -8.81
N ILE A 509 -16.20 18.29 -7.82
CA ILE A 509 -16.61 18.03 -6.43
C ILE A 509 -16.72 19.39 -5.72
N ASP A 510 -17.89 19.65 -5.10
CA ASP A 510 -18.09 20.87 -4.32
C ASP A 510 -17.16 20.86 -3.08
N PRO A 511 -16.33 21.88 -2.86
CA PRO A 511 -15.47 21.96 -1.69
C PRO A 511 -16.20 21.87 -0.34
N LYS A 512 -17.48 22.16 -0.28
CA LYS A 512 -18.31 22.02 0.93
C LYS A 512 -18.45 20.57 1.40
N ARG A 513 -18.27 19.60 0.48
CA ARG A 513 -18.29 18.17 0.83
C ARG A 513 -17.17 17.78 1.80
N GLU A 514 -16.10 18.58 1.90
CA GLU A 514 -15.02 18.38 2.86
C GLU A 514 -15.53 18.29 4.30
N ASP A 515 -16.35 19.27 4.71
CA ASP A 515 -16.89 19.30 6.09
C ASP A 515 -17.88 18.16 6.34
N GLU A 516 -18.76 17.87 5.35
CA GLU A 516 -19.71 16.75 5.43
C GLU A 516 -19.00 15.41 5.64
N TRP A 517 -17.95 15.13 4.86
CA TRP A 517 -17.22 13.88 4.94
C TRP A 517 -16.34 13.79 6.18
N ARG A 518 -15.75 14.91 6.63
CA ARG A 518 -15.04 14.96 7.91
C ARG A 518 -15.96 14.64 9.09
N GLU A 519 -17.18 15.13 9.07
CA GLU A 519 -18.16 14.81 10.10
C GLU A 519 -18.60 13.34 10.01
N MET A 520 -18.87 12.84 8.81
CA MET A 520 -19.34 11.47 8.58
C MET A 520 -18.29 10.41 8.93
N TYR A 521 -17.01 10.64 8.58
CA TYR A 521 -15.94 9.66 8.71
C TYR A 521 -14.88 10.02 9.76
N GLY A 522 -15.06 11.11 10.49
CA GLY A 522 -14.09 11.55 11.50
C GLY A 522 -14.26 10.90 12.88
N GLY A 523 -15.41 10.25 13.12
CA GLY A 523 -15.74 9.68 14.42
C GLY A 523 -15.48 10.67 15.56
N THR A 524 -15.04 10.20 16.73
CA THR A 524 -14.65 11.07 17.87
C THR A 524 -13.39 11.90 17.61
N GLN A 525 -12.68 11.65 16.53
CA GLN A 525 -11.48 12.38 16.14
C GLN A 525 -11.81 13.73 15.47
N ALA A 526 -12.95 13.86 14.80
CA ALA A 526 -13.39 15.12 14.20
C ALA A 526 -13.49 16.25 15.25
N GLU A 527 -14.01 15.94 16.44
CA GLU A 527 -14.07 16.92 17.55
C GLU A 527 -12.67 17.28 18.09
N ARG A 528 -11.74 16.33 18.14
CA ARG A 528 -10.36 16.60 18.56
C ARG A 528 -9.64 17.47 17.54
N LEU A 529 -9.75 17.15 16.25
CA LEU A 529 -9.13 17.94 15.17
C LEU A 529 -9.69 19.37 15.12
N LYS A 530 -11.00 19.55 15.24
CA LYS A 530 -11.61 20.89 15.38
C LYS A 530 -11.04 21.67 16.57
N LYS A 531 -10.78 21.00 17.70
CA LYS A 531 -10.16 21.63 18.88
C LYS A 531 -8.68 21.94 18.67
N GLU A 532 -7.93 21.06 18.01
CA GLU A 532 -6.51 21.23 17.71
C GLU A 532 -6.29 22.33 16.66
N GLU A 533 -7.08 22.37 15.59
CA GLU A 533 -7.04 23.46 14.60
C GLU A 533 -7.41 24.82 15.21
N ALA A 534 -8.41 24.85 16.06
CA ALA A 534 -8.78 26.07 16.77
C ALA A 534 -7.68 26.53 17.73
N SER A 535 -6.98 25.58 18.37
CA SER A 535 -5.83 25.88 19.26
C SER A 535 -4.62 26.33 18.47
N ALA A 536 -4.31 25.69 17.34
CA ALA A 536 -3.23 26.07 16.43
C ALA A 536 -3.46 27.45 15.79
N LYS A 537 -4.68 27.77 15.36
CA LYS A 537 -5.04 29.10 14.88
C LYS A 537 -4.88 30.16 15.96
N LYS A 538 -5.26 29.86 17.21
CA LYS A 538 -5.04 30.77 18.35
C LYS A 538 -3.55 30.95 18.67
N ALA A 539 -2.75 29.87 18.56
CA ALA A 539 -1.31 29.93 18.76
C ALA A 539 -0.60 30.75 17.67
N ALA A 540 -0.97 30.56 16.41
CA ALA A 540 -0.48 31.33 15.26
C ALA A 540 -0.85 32.81 15.37
N GLN A 541 -2.08 33.15 15.77
CA GLN A 541 -2.49 34.53 16.02
C GLN A 541 -1.74 35.17 17.18
N LYS A 542 -1.46 34.40 18.27
CA LYS A 542 -0.63 34.87 19.39
C LYS A 542 0.83 35.09 18.98
N ALA A 543 1.39 34.21 18.15
CA ALA A 543 2.74 34.34 17.61
C ALA A 543 2.86 35.57 16.70
N ALA A 544 1.90 35.76 15.80
CA ALA A 544 1.85 36.94 14.91
C ALA A 544 1.68 38.25 15.69
N ALA A 545 0.85 38.25 16.74
CA ALA A 545 0.70 39.41 17.61
C ALA A 545 1.97 39.71 18.43
N LYS A 546 2.70 38.65 18.83
CA LYS A 546 3.98 38.77 19.55
C LYS A 546 5.10 39.30 18.63
N ALA A 547 5.13 38.86 17.37
CA ALA A 547 6.04 39.36 16.34
C ALA A 547 5.79 40.85 16.02
N LYS A 548 4.53 41.25 15.82
CA LYS A 548 4.16 42.65 15.62
C LYS A 548 4.52 43.54 16.84
N LYS A 549 4.40 42.99 18.06
CA LYS A 549 4.78 43.73 19.27
C LYS A 549 6.30 43.82 19.48
N ALA A 550 7.06 42.86 18.97
CA ALA A 550 8.51 42.90 18.93
C ALA A 550 9.03 43.91 17.88
N GLU A 551 8.42 43.93 16.69
CA GLU A 551 8.72 44.95 15.65
C GLU A 551 8.40 46.37 16.10
N SER A 552 7.30 46.60 16.80
CA SER A 552 6.93 47.90 17.34
C SER A 552 7.82 48.34 18.50
N LYS A 553 8.37 47.40 19.28
CA LYS A 553 9.42 47.73 20.30
C LYS A 553 10.78 47.99 19.66
N GLY A 554 11.14 47.26 18.61
CA GLY A 554 12.39 47.54 17.84
C GLY A 554 12.40 48.91 17.18
N LYS A 555 11.25 49.36 16.65
CA LYS A 555 11.13 50.74 16.09
C LYS A 555 11.18 51.82 17.17
N LYS A 556 10.69 51.59 18.40
CA LYS A 556 10.80 52.60 19.50
C LYS A 556 12.17 52.66 20.14
N LEU A 557 13.04 51.64 20.02
CA LEU A 557 14.44 51.68 20.49
C LEU A 557 15.42 52.26 19.43
N GLY A 558 14.99 52.36 18.16
CA GLY A 558 15.78 52.98 17.09
C GLY A 558 15.69 54.51 17.00
N GLU A 559 14.74 55.14 17.73
CA GLU A 559 14.55 56.61 17.74
C GLU A 559 15.16 57.31 18.97
N GLN A 560 15.81 56.60 19.92
CA GLN A 560 16.44 57.20 21.10
C GLN A 560 17.93 56.80 21.27
N GLY A 561 18.75 56.98 20.22
CA GLY A 561 20.14 56.57 20.34
C GLY A 561 21.07 57.15 19.31
N VAL A 562 21.00 58.47 19.09
CA VAL A 562 22.08 59.19 18.41
C VAL A 562 22.51 60.33 19.32
N GLU A 563 23.49 60.09 20.20
CA GLU A 563 24.49 61.08 20.60
C GLU A 563 25.58 60.45 21.44
N ALA A 564 26.83 60.70 21.01
CA ALA A 564 28.10 60.66 21.73
C ALA A 564 28.62 59.32 22.27
N THR A 565 29.83 58.88 22.11
CA THR A 565 31.14 59.46 21.88
C THR A 565 32.18 58.37 21.66
N ALA A 566 33.19 58.68 20.91
CA ALA A 566 34.37 57.86 20.62
C ALA A 566 35.24 57.63 21.88
N THR A 567 35.90 56.48 21.94
CA THR A 567 37.37 56.30 22.02
C THR A 567 37.81 54.94 22.52
N GLN A 568 38.85 54.44 21.86
CA GLN A 568 39.94 53.57 22.34
C GLN A 568 39.69 52.05 22.50
N GLY A 569 40.35 51.26 21.68
CA GLY A 569 41.54 50.51 22.10
C GLY A 569 41.50 49.05 21.65
N ALA A 570 42.23 48.74 20.58
CA ALA A 570 42.46 47.39 20.08
C ALA A 570 43.36 46.53 20.96
N LYS A 571 43.11 45.21 20.99
CA LYS A 571 44.14 44.18 20.82
C LYS A 571 43.54 42.81 20.49
N PRO A 572 44.23 42.00 19.69
CA PRO A 572 43.66 40.82 19.02
C PRO A 572 43.77 39.54 19.84
N ALA A 573 42.82 38.61 19.65
CA ALA A 573 42.82 37.28 20.22
C ALA A 573 43.22 36.23 19.18
N ASP A 574 43.95 35.26 19.65
CA ASP A 574 44.63 34.11 19.14
C ASP A 574 43.69 33.09 18.43
N PRO A 575 44.09 32.50 17.28
CA PRO A 575 43.30 31.46 16.61
C PRO A 575 43.80 30.06 17.01
N ASN A 576 43.13 29.42 17.96
CA ASN A 576 43.21 27.96 18.14
C ASN A 576 42.30 27.52 19.27
N LYS A 577 41.07 27.19 18.93
CA LYS A 577 40.25 26.21 19.67
C LYS A 577 39.15 25.66 18.75
N GLU A 578 39.31 24.39 18.44
CA GLU A 578 38.26 23.57 17.76
C GLU A 578 37.02 23.46 18.63
N PRO A 579 35.82 23.40 18.04
CA PRO A 579 34.61 23.06 18.76
C PRO A 579 34.41 21.54 18.81
N VAL A 580 34.18 21.07 20.00
CA VAL A 580 33.80 19.68 20.29
C VAL A 580 32.31 19.50 19.92
N ASP A 581 32.05 18.53 19.08
CA ASP A 581 30.74 18.06 18.69
C ASP A 581 29.91 17.56 19.87
N ALA A 582 28.70 18.08 19.99
CA ALA A 582 27.63 17.45 20.76
C ALA A 582 26.58 16.90 19.78
N VAL A 583 26.78 15.66 19.39
CA VAL A 583 25.75 14.83 18.75
C VAL A 583 24.85 14.30 19.84
N THR A 584 23.62 14.73 19.86
CA THR A 584 22.57 14.06 20.65
C THR A 584 21.78 13.14 19.75
N ASP A 585 21.99 11.86 19.97
CA ASP A 585 21.24 10.73 19.45
C ASP A 585 19.74 10.85 19.73
N GLY A 586 18.96 10.73 18.68
CA GLY A 586 17.53 10.49 18.71
C GLY A 586 17.16 9.29 17.85
N VAL A 587 17.76 8.13 18.12
CA VAL A 587 17.30 6.87 17.50
C VAL A 587 16.24 6.26 18.41
N GLN A 588 14.97 6.41 18.04
CA GLN A 588 13.90 5.60 18.59
C GLN A 588 14.06 4.16 18.09
N GLN A 589 14.50 3.28 18.96
CA GLN A 589 14.49 1.84 18.74
C GLN A 589 13.04 1.35 18.52
N VAL A 590 12.76 0.88 17.32
CA VAL A 590 11.59 0.05 17.04
C VAL A 590 11.92 -1.35 17.57
N MET A 591 11.49 -1.66 18.79
CA MET A 591 11.56 -3.01 19.33
C MET A 591 10.47 -3.87 18.68
N LEU A 592 10.89 -4.97 18.08
CA LEU A 592 10.04 -6.05 17.56
C LEU A 592 9.64 -6.97 18.72
N PRO A 593 8.41 -7.49 18.74
CA PRO A 593 7.98 -8.41 19.78
C PRO A 593 8.74 -9.73 19.69
N SER A 594 9.32 -10.14 20.78
CA SER A 594 9.87 -11.46 20.99
C SER A 594 8.76 -12.45 21.35
N SER A 595 8.75 -13.56 20.65
CA SER A 595 8.06 -14.84 20.78
C SER A 595 6.78 -15.01 20.01
#